data_2d0f053a58812765c6541102a0e69730
#
_entry.id   2d0f053a58812765c6541102a0e69730
#
_cell.length_a   1.000
_cell.length_b   1.000
_cell.length_c   1.000
_cell.angle_alpha   90.00
_cell.angle_beta   90.00
_cell.angle_gamma   90.00
#
_symmetry.space_group_name_H-M   'P 1'
#
loop_
_entity.id
_entity.type
_entity.pdbx_description
1 polymer ?
#
loop_
_entity_poly.entity_id
_entity_poly.type
_entity_poly.pdbx_seq_one_letter_code
_entity_poly.pdbx_strand_id
1 'polypeptide(L)'
;MGHPVYKVKAFEIDGPYRLRIEFGDGLVRTIDFRPVLEGELYGPLRDLDQFNAVSLDREVHTLVWPNGADFDPATLHDWPEHEADMIALAQRWAAAAAHGDKGS
;
A
#
# COMPACT_ATOMS: atom_id res chain seq x y z
N MET A 1 20.22 -8.13 19.21
CA MET A 1 18.98 -7.60 19.14
C MET A 1 18.52 -7.30 17.75
N GLY A 2 17.54 -7.94 17.31
CA GLY A 2 17.08 -7.77 15.94
C GLY A 2 16.27 -6.51 15.75
N HIS A 3 15.94 -6.22 14.52
CA HIS A 3 15.00 -5.17 14.19
C HIS A 3 13.60 -5.61 14.57
N PRO A 4 12.73 -4.69 14.95
CA PRO A 4 11.36 -5.06 15.21
C PRO A 4 10.74 -5.66 13.95
N VAL A 5 9.99 -6.74 14.14
CA VAL A 5 9.29 -7.37 13.04
C VAL A 5 7.81 -7.06 13.23
N TYR A 6 7.27 -6.24 12.34
CA TYR A 6 5.86 -5.89 12.40
C TYR A 6 5.06 -6.86 11.56
N LYS A 7 3.90 -7.23 12.06
CA LYS A 7 3.02 -8.15 11.36
C LYS A 7 1.62 -7.57 11.32
N VAL A 8 0.99 -7.64 10.16
CA VAL A 8 -0.42 -7.27 10.06
C VAL A 8 -1.24 -8.41 10.62
N LYS A 9 -2.07 -8.11 11.60
CA LYS A 9 -2.90 -9.10 12.26
C LYS A 9 -4.27 -9.19 11.59
N ALA A 10 -4.83 -8.05 11.21
CA ALA A 10 -6.15 -7.98 10.62
C ALA A 10 -6.29 -6.68 9.85
N PHE A 11 -7.29 -6.61 8.98
CA PHE A 11 -7.61 -5.37 8.29
C PHE A 11 -9.09 -5.34 7.94
N GLU A 12 -9.59 -4.14 7.66
CA GLU A 12 -10.92 -4.01 7.09
C GLU A 12 -10.92 -2.83 6.12
N ILE A 13 -11.79 -2.93 5.12
CA ILE A 13 -11.96 -1.86 4.16
C ILE A 13 -12.83 -0.79 4.81
N ASP A 14 -12.27 0.42 4.94
CA ASP A 14 -12.88 1.51 5.69
C ASP A 14 -13.27 2.67 4.79
N GLY A 15 -13.51 2.39 3.52
CA GLY A 15 -13.88 3.39 2.55
C GLY A 15 -13.14 3.19 1.24
N PRO A 16 -13.42 4.01 0.23
CA PRO A 16 -12.73 3.87 -1.05
C PRO A 16 -11.23 4.08 -0.88
N TYR A 17 -10.43 3.08 -1.26
CA TYR A 17 -8.97 3.12 -1.21
C TYR A 17 -8.42 3.33 0.19
N ARG A 18 -9.21 3.01 1.22
CA ARG A 18 -8.80 3.22 2.60
C ARG A 18 -8.94 1.94 3.39
N LEU A 19 -7.90 1.59 4.11
CA LEU A 19 -7.86 0.38 4.92
C LEU A 19 -7.57 0.73 6.37
N ARG A 20 -8.27 0.07 7.27
CA ARG A 20 -7.97 0.12 8.69
C ARG A 20 -7.21 -1.15 9.02
N ILE A 21 -6.00 -1.01 9.48
CA ILE A 21 -5.05 -2.11 9.62
C ILE A 21 -4.68 -2.25 11.09
N GLU A 22 -4.82 -3.46 11.62
CA GLU A 22 -4.41 -3.77 12.98
C GLU A 22 -3.13 -4.59 12.94
N PHE A 23 -2.15 -4.20 13.75
CA PHE A 23 -0.86 -4.88 13.82
C PHE A 23 -0.77 -5.75 15.06
N GLY A 24 0.15 -6.72 15.04
CA GLY A 24 0.29 -7.67 16.14
C GLY A 24 0.69 -7.04 17.47
N ASP A 25 1.28 -5.85 17.44
CA ASP A 25 1.64 -5.11 18.66
C ASP A 25 0.49 -4.27 19.21
N GLY A 26 -0.68 -4.32 18.58
CA GLY A 26 -1.85 -3.59 19.03
C GLY A 26 -2.08 -2.25 18.38
N LEU A 27 -1.12 -1.78 17.57
CA LEU A 27 -1.30 -0.52 16.85
C LEU A 27 -2.39 -0.69 15.79
N VAL A 28 -3.23 0.33 15.64
CA VAL A 28 -4.22 0.39 14.58
C VAL A 28 -3.94 1.63 13.74
N ARG A 29 -3.94 1.47 12.41
CA ARG A 29 -3.67 2.55 11.48
C ARG A 29 -4.73 2.57 10.40
N THR A 30 -5.29 3.74 10.11
CA THR A 30 -6.17 3.90 8.95
C THR A 30 -5.38 4.64 7.88
N ILE A 31 -5.24 4.03 6.72
CA ILE A 31 -4.42 4.57 5.64
C ILE A 31 -5.28 4.78 4.40
N ASP A 32 -5.18 5.99 3.82
CA ASP A 32 -5.75 6.27 2.51
C ASP A 32 -4.65 6.04 1.49
N PHE A 33 -4.81 5.02 0.66
CA PHE A 33 -3.79 4.66 -0.32
C PHE A 33 -3.90 5.42 -1.63
N ARG A 34 -4.99 6.15 -1.83
CA ARG A 34 -5.22 6.80 -3.12
C ARG A 34 -4.03 7.61 -3.63
N PRO A 35 -3.35 8.42 -2.80
CA PRO A 35 -2.24 9.21 -3.30
C PRO A 35 -1.04 8.41 -3.79
N VAL A 36 -0.94 7.13 -3.41
CA VAL A 36 0.21 6.31 -3.78
C VAL A 36 -0.11 5.26 -4.84
N LEU A 37 -1.32 5.23 -5.37
CA LEU A 37 -1.73 4.24 -6.36
C LEU A 37 -1.34 4.68 -7.77
N GLU A 38 -0.03 4.64 -8.03
CA GLU A 38 0.56 5.02 -9.32
C GLU A 38 1.58 3.96 -9.73
N GLY A 39 1.99 4.00 -10.98
CA GLY A 39 3.02 3.09 -11.48
C GLY A 39 2.43 1.78 -11.95
N GLU A 40 3.31 0.90 -12.44
CA GLU A 40 2.88 -0.35 -13.04
C GLU A 40 2.23 -1.29 -12.03
N LEU A 41 2.74 -1.31 -10.82
CA LEU A 41 2.28 -2.26 -9.81
C LEU A 41 1.07 -1.75 -9.03
N TYR A 42 1.10 -0.49 -8.63
CA TYR A 42 0.05 0.07 -7.79
C TYR A 42 -1.04 0.80 -8.57
N GLY A 43 -0.72 1.28 -9.77
CA GLY A 43 -1.69 1.98 -10.60
C GLY A 43 -2.97 1.18 -10.86
N PRO A 44 -2.87 -0.12 -11.17
CA PRO A 44 -4.08 -0.92 -11.37
C PRO A 44 -5.02 -0.98 -10.17
N LEU A 45 -4.52 -0.69 -8.97
CA LEU A 45 -5.35 -0.68 -7.76
C LEU A 45 -6.26 0.54 -7.68
N ARG A 46 -6.15 1.45 -8.62
CA ARG A 46 -7.10 2.57 -8.74
C ARG A 46 -8.47 2.06 -9.20
N ASP A 47 -8.52 0.86 -9.76
CA ASP A 47 -9.77 0.17 -9.96
C ASP A 47 -10.22 -0.34 -8.60
N LEU A 48 -11.35 0.14 -8.12
CA LEU A 48 -11.79 -0.16 -6.77
C LEU A 48 -12.02 -1.66 -6.56
N ASP A 49 -12.49 -2.36 -7.59
CA ASP A 49 -12.67 -3.80 -7.50
C ASP A 49 -11.34 -4.51 -7.26
N GLN A 50 -10.29 -4.02 -7.91
CA GLN A 50 -8.95 -4.58 -7.71
C GLN A 50 -8.43 -4.23 -6.31
N PHE A 51 -8.64 -2.99 -5.88
CA PHE A 51 -8.19 -2.57 -4.56
C PHE A 51 -8.90 -3.39 -3.48
N ASN A 52 -10.19 -3.61 -3.63
CA ASN A 52 -10.97 -4.33 -2.62
C ASN A 52 -10.68 -5.82 -2.60
N ALA A 53 -9.95 -6.33 -3.59
CA ALA A 53 -9.52 -7.73 -3.61
C ALA A 53 -8.31 -8.00 -2.73
N VAL A 54 -7.90 -7.03 -1.93
CA VAL A 54 -6.78 -7.16 -0.98
C VAL A 54 -7.02 -8.32 -0.03
N SER A 55 -5.95 -9.02 0.33
CA SER A 55 -6.02 -10.10 1.31
C SER A 55 -4.81 -10.06 2.24
N LEU A 56 -4.91 -10.76 3.35
CA LEU A 56 -3.81 -10.89 4.29
C LEU A 56 -3.06 -12.18 3.99
N ASP A 57 -1.80 -12.04 3.61
CA ASP A 57 -0.93 -13.21 3.39
C ASP A 57 -0.41 -13.66 4.74
N ARG A 58 -0.77 -14.88 5.12
CA ARG A 58 -0.43 -15.38 6.45
C ARG A 58 0.99 -15.89 6.58
N GLU A 59 1.69 -16.04 5.46
CA GLU A 59 3.10 -16.42 5.51
C GLU A 59 4.00 -15.24 5.79
N VAL A 60 3.74 -14.13 5.11
CA VAL A 60 4.56 -12.93 5.27
C VAL A 60 3.90 -11.87 6.14
N HIS A 61 2.67 -12.11 6.56
CA HIS A 61 1.92 -11.25 7.49
C HIS A 61 1.80 -9.81 7.02
N THR A 62 1.46 -9.66 5.74
CA THR A 62 1.19 -8.33 5.18
C THR A 62 0.04 -8.41 4.18
N LEU A 63 -0.36 -7.24 3.71
CA LEU A 63 -1.45 -7.13 2.75
C LEU A 63 -0.92 -7.32 1.35
N VAL A 64 -1.62 -8.12 0.55
CA VAL A 64 -1.25 -8.38 -0.83
C VAL A 64 -2.47 -8.28 -1.72
N TRP A 65 -2.24 -7.99 -2.98
CA TRP A 65 -3.29 -7.88 -4.00
C TRP A 65 -3.07 -8.92 -5.09
N PRO A 66 -4.13 -9.30 -5.81
CA PRO A 66 -4.01 -10.36 -6.83
C PRO A 66 -2.98 -10.10 -7.92
N ASN A 67 -2.69 -8.83 -8.21
CA ASN A 67 -1.69 -8.51 -9.25
C ASN A 67 -0.26 -8.58 -8.75
N GLY A 68 -0.05 -9.03 -7.50
CA GLY A 68 1.28 -9.13 -6.92
C GLY A 68 1.73 -7.90 -6.15
N ALA A 69 0.93 -6.85 -6.11
CA ALA A 69 1.27 -5.67 -5.31
C ALA A 69 1.20 -6.02 -3.83
N ASP A 70 2.12 -5.44 -3.06
CA ASP A 70 2.12 -5.60 -1.61
C ASP A 70 2.80 -4.39 -0.97
N PHE A 71 2.73 -4.32 0.35
CA PHE A 71 3.46 -3.31 1.12
C PHE A 71 4.18 -4.01 2.25
N ASP A 72 5.38 -3.55 2.55
CA ASP A 72 6.15 -4.04 3.69
C ASP A 72 5.38 -3.71 4.98
N PRO A 73 5.20 -4.67 5.89
CA PRO A 73 4.50 -4.40 7.15
C PRO A 73 5.11 -3.26 7.95
N ALA A 74 6.44 -3.11 7.92
CA ALA A 74 7.09 -2.01 8.63
C ALA A 74 6.71 -0.66 8.04
N THR A 75 6.60 -0.59 6.72
CA THR A 75 6.18 0.64 6.05
C THR A 75 4.75 1.00 6.42
N LEU A 76 3.87 0.01 6.47
CA LEU A 76 2.48 0.23 6.87
C LEU A 76 2.38 0.66 8.32
N HIS A 77 3.17 0.02 9.20
CA HIS A 77 3.16 0.30 10.63
C HIS A 77 3.60 1.74 10.90
N ASP A 78 4.63 2.18 10.21
CA ASP A 78 5.20 3.51 10.40
C ASP A 78 4.77 4.47 9.30
N TRP A 79 3.59 4.27 8.73
CA TRP A 79 3.11 5.02 7.58
C TRP A 79 3.29 6.53 7.67
N PRO A 80 2.99 7.19 8.81
CA PRO A 80 3.20 8.64 8.88
C PRO A 80 4.62 9.08 8.60
N GLU A 81 5.60 8.22 8.86
CA GLU A 81 7.00 8.54 8.59
C GLU A 81 7.37 8.32 7.13
N HIS A 82 6.61 7.48 6.42
CA HIS A 82 6.90 7.12 5.04
C HIS A 82 5.95 7.80 4.05
N GLU A 83 4.85 8.34 4.53
CA GLU A 83 3.78 8.82 3.65
C GLU A 83 4.24 9.85 2.64
N ALA A 84 4.99 10.84 3.09
CA ALA A 84 5.45 11.90 2.19
C ALA A 84 6.35 11.35 1.10
N ASP A 85 7.25 10.43 1.46
CA ASP A 85 8.17 9.81 0.50
C ASP A 85 7.40 8.94 -0.49
N MET A 86 6.40 8.21 -0.02
CA MET A 86 5.60 7.36 -0.89
C MET A 86 4.78 8.20 -1.87
N ILE A 87 4.21 9.30 -1.41
CA ILE A 87 3.46 10.20 -2.27
C ILE A 87 4.39 10.83 -3.32
N ALA A 88 5.58 11.26 -2.92
CA ALA A 88 6.54 11.84 -3.84
C ALA A 88 6.96 10.82 -4.90
N LEU A 89 7.18 9.57 -4.50
CA LEU A 89 7.54 8.52 -5.43
C LEU A 89 6.38 8.24 -6.40
N ALA A 90 5.16 8.21 -5.91
CA ALA A 90 3.99 8.01 -6.75
C ALA A 90 3.83 9.13 -7.77
N GLN A 91 4.09 10.35 -7.36
CA GLN A 91 4.03 11.50 -8.27
C GLN A 91 5.06 11.37 -9.39
N ARG A 92 6.25 10.85 -9.06
CA ARG A 92 7.26 10.60 -10.08
C ARG A 92 6.83 9.50 -11.05
N TRP A 93 6.20 8.45 -10.56
CA TRP A 93 5.69 7.39 -11.41
C TRP A 93 4.61 7.92 -12.35
N ALA A 94 3.71 8.77 -11.85
CA ALA A 94 2.67 9.36 -12.67
C ALA A 94 3.24 10.25 -13.75
N ALA A 95 4.25 11.06 -13.40
CA ALA A 95 4.90 11.93 -14.36
C ALA A 95 5.64 11.12 -15.41
N ALA A 96 6.32 10.05 -15.01
CA ALA A 96 7.03 9.18 -15.94
C ALA A 96 6.06 8.50 -16.91
N ALA A 97 4.92 8.06 -16.43
CA ALA A 97 3.92 7.44 -17.28
C ALA A 97 3.38 8.43 -18.31
N ALA A 98 3.12 9.67 -17.89
CA ALA A 98 2.65 10.70 -18.80
C ALA A 98 3.66 11.01 -19.87
N HIS A 99 4.95 11.08 -19.51
CA HIS A 99 6.01 11.32 -20.47
C HIS A 99 6.25 10.09 -21.35
N GLY A 100 6.11 8.91 -20.78
CA GLY A 100 6.32 7.69 -21.53
C GLY A 100 5.36 7.54 -22.70
N ASP A 101 4.17 8.01 -22.53
CA ASP A 101 3.19 7.97 -23.60
C ASP A 101 3.62 8.74 -24.81
N LYS A 102 4.35 9.80 -24.60
CA LYS A 102 4.77 10.61 -25.69
C LYS A 102 6.02 10.16 -26.25
N GLY A 103 6.86 9.60 -25.50
CA GLY A 103 8.18 9.21 -25.88
C GLY A 103 8.17 8.29 -27.03
N SER A 104 7.10 7.83 -27.27
CA SER A 104 6.99 6.96 -28.40
C SER A 104 7.20 7.65 -29.70
#